data_8cc08677af45827a871fbc24db4c017b
#
_entry.id   8cc08677af45827a871fbc24db4c017b
#
_cell.length_a   1.000
_cell.length_b   1.000
_cell.length_c   1.000
_cell.angle_alpha   90.00
_cell.angle_beta   90.00
_cell.angle_gamma   90.00
#
_symmetry.space_group_name_H-M   'P 1'
#
loop_
_entity.id
_entity.type
_entity.pdbx_description
1 polymer ?
#
loop_
_entity_poly.entity_id
_entity_poly.type
_entity_poly.pdbx_seq_one_letter_code
_entity_poly.pdbx_strand_id
1 'polypeptide(L)'
;MWTEKYRIEKIDSFFGNEKERITVIDWLATWVKGTKPLLLIGSPGTGKTSFVKALSKYLDYDLIELNASDLRNKINLESIIGPILSNRSVFGKKILLFLDEVDGISGRDDFGGSSYLGAVLKDSDIPIIMAANSRGPKMKDVIKNSKTITFHPLSPFASYLLVQHVLDEEKKSTSENVKLDLIKQSKGDARSLLNGMQIILEGKFQVDSRLRQEIPIEECVNYFFSSTDISKTKELLSRSSIRYSTPKFGYSPEERNKDFLNALYTSIVSNHKVLTSMELAALLHKLSEADLFVNKIYENRNWRLLKYANDILVWKIFDYSRFPSITYNPYSVPFPLIGSIFMRGQTLRQVRAELAREFHAGMSNVGLFYYPYLIQILRNSNLSTIDFKNPDNSKLNDIIEKEKSR
;
A
#
# COMPACT_ATOMS: atom_id res chain seq x y z
N MET A 1 7.14 -21.64 -13.12
CA MET A 1 6.65 -20.32 -13.58
C MET A 1 7.66 -19.71 -14.52
N TRP A 2 7.21 -19.05 -15.60
CA TRP A 2 8.13 -18.41 -16.56
C TRP A 2 8.95 -17.29 -15.97
N THR A 3 8.45 -16.61 -14.97
CA THR A 3 9.22 -15.62 -14.19
C THR A 3 10.47 -16.18 -13.51
N GLU A 4 10.48 -17.50 -13.21
CA GLU A 4 11.68 -18.17 -12.67
C GLU A 4 12.51 -18.81 -13.78
N LYS A 5 11.86 -19.43 -14.78
CA LYS A 5 12.55 -20.06 -15.94
C LYS A 5 13.36 -19.04 -16.73
N TYR A 6 12.79 -17.85 -16.98
CA TYR A 6 13.41 -16.74 -17.71
C TYR A 6 14.01 -15.67 -16.79
N ARG A 7 14.35 -16.07 -15.56
CA ARG A 7 15.12 -15.20 -14.68
C ARG A 7 16.49 -15.01 -15.29
N ILE A 8 16.83 -13.77 -15.57
CA ILE A 8 18.08 -13.43 -16.23
C ILE A 8 19.24 -13.71 -15.28
N GLU A 9 20.14 -14.59 -15.68
CA GLU A 9 21.33 -14.97 -14.91
C GLU A 9 22.61 -14.37 -15.47
N LYS A 10 22.63 -14.02 -16.77
CA LYS A 10 23.79 -13.44 -17.45
C LYS A 10 23.57 -11.97 -17.69
N ILE A 11 24.61 -11.18 -17.47
CA ILE A 11 24.54 -9.71 -17.57
C ILE A 11 24.21 -9.22 -18.98
N ASP A 12 24.65 -9.98 -20.00
CA ASP A 12 24.44 -9.64 -21.43
C ASP A 12 23.02 -9.96 -21.92
N SER A 13 22.26 -10.74 -21.16
CA SER A 13 20.91 -11.17 -21.54
C SER A 13 19.80 -10.21 -21.04
N PHE A 14 20.18 -9.06 -20.47
CA PHE A 14 19.21 -8.09 -19.99
C PHE A 14 18.64 -7.22 -21.13
N PHE A 15 17.33 -6.99 -21.08
CA PHE A 15 16.63 -6.07 -21.97
C PHE A 15 16.45 -4.71 -21.29
N GLY A 16 16.79 -3.61 -21.98
CA GLY A 16 16.61 -2.24 -21.50
C GLY A 16 17.59 -1.81 -20.40
N ASN A 17 17.48 -0.55 -19.99
CA ASN A 17 18.30 0.10 -18.95
C ASN A 17 19.82 -0.04 -19.16
N GLU A 18 20.31 -0.02 -20.40
CA GLU A 18 21.73 -0.26 -20.72
C GLU A 18 22.67 0.75 -20.05
N LYS A 19 22.35 2.03 -20.12
CA LYS A 19 23.17 3.10 -19.53
C LYS A 19 23.25 2.96 -18.01
N GLU A 20 22.13 2.66 -17.40
CA GLU A 20 22.01 2.46 -15.96
C GLU A 20 22.79 1.22 -15.51
N ARG A 21 22.70 0.13 -16.27
CA ARG A 21 23.45 -1.12 -16.01
C ARG A 21 24.96 -0.90 -16.12
N ILE A 22 25.44 -0.25 -17.18
CA ILE A 22 26.86 0.09 -17.34
C ILE A 22 27.33 0.93 -16.16
N THR A 23 26.57 1.94 -15.76
CA THR A 23 26.92 2.79 -14.61
C THR A 23 27.04 1.99 -13.30
N VAL A 24 26.21 0.98 -13.09
CA VAL A 24 26.29 0.11 -11.90
C VAL A 24 27.48 -0.83 -11.99
N ILE A 25 27.77 -1.40 -13.16
CA ILE A 25 28.94 -2.27 -13.41
C ILE A 25 30.21 -1.49 -13.11
N ASP A 26 30.37 -0.30 -13.70
CA ASP A 26 31.55 0.56 -13.52
C ASP A 26 31.70 0.96 -12.04
N TRP A 27 30.59 1.30 -11.38
CA TRP A 27 30.63 1.64 -9.96
C TRP A 27 31.16 0.48 -9.11
N LEU A 28 30.70 -0.76 -9.34
CA LEU A 28 31.12 -1.92 -8.55
C LEU A 28 32.56 -2.33 -8.90
N ALA A 29 32.95 -2.25 -10.18
CA ALA A 29 34.31 -2.57 -10.65
C ALA A 29 35.36 -1.61 -10.09
N THR A 30 35.00 -0.33 -9.92
CA THR A 30 35.89 0.73 -9.42
C THR A 30 35.69 1.04 -7.93
N TRP A 31 34.88 0.25 -7.23
CA TRP A 31 34.53 0.51 -5.85
C TRP A 31 35.77 0.47 -4.92
N VAL A 32 35.87 1.49 -4.07
CA VAL A 32 36.86 1.59 -2.99
C VAL A 32 36.17 2.01 -1.71
N LYS A 33 36.78 1.70 -0.56
CA LYS A 33 36.26 2.13 0.76
C LYS A 33 36.00 3.65 0.76
N GLY A 34 34.83 4.06 1.28
CA GLY A 34 34.37 5.44 1.28
C GLY A 34 33.57 5.86 0.03
N THR A 35 33.44 4.97 -0.97
CA THR A 35 32.53 5.20 -2.11
C THR A 35 31.08 5.15 -1.61
N LYS A 36 30.26 6.15 -2.00
CA LYS A 36 28.84 6.17 -1.64
C LYS A 36 28.11 4.92 -2.13
N PRO A 37 27.28 4.28 -1.31
CA PRO A 37 26.43 3.17 -1.72
C PRO A 37 25.53 3.50 -2.90
N LEU A 38 25.12 2.49 -3.65
CA LEU A 38 24.14 2.66 -4.73
C LEU A 38 22.71 2.43 -4.23
N LEU A 39 21.79 3.25 -4.74
CA LEU A 39 20.36 3.06 -4.58
C LEU A 39 19.70 2.95 -5.95
N LEU A 40 19.20 1.75 -6.28
CA LEU A 40 18.45 1.48 -7.50
C LEU A 40 16.97 1.75 -7.24
N ILE A 41 16.39 2.72 -7.95
CA ILE A 41 14.96 3.06 -7.83
C ILE A 41 14.26 2.74 -9.15
N GLY A 42 13.10 2.08 -9.06
CA GLY A 42 12.28 1.79 -10.24
C GLY A 42 11.06 0.97 -9.88
N SER A 43 10.04 0.97 -10.75
CA SER A 43 8.83 0.18 -10.55
C SER A 43 9.13 -1.32 -10.40
N PRO A 44 8.21 -2.12 -9.80
CA PRO A 44 8.33 -3.57 -9.79
C PRO A 44 8.52 -4.11 -11.23
N GLY A 45 9.23 -5.25 -11.35
CA GLY A 45 9.44 -5.91 -12.65
C GLY A 45 10.42 -5.25 -13.60
N THR A 46 11.15 -4.18 -13.20
CA THR A 46 12.21 -3.54 -14.03
C THR A 46 13.55 -4.27 -13.98
N GLY A 47 13.66 -5.38 -13.25
CA GLY A 47 14.85 -6.24 -13.23
C GLY A 47 15.92 -5.88 -12.21
N LYS A 48 15.71 -4.96 -11.26
CA LYS A 48 16.69 -4.53 -10.24
C LYS A 48 17.37 -5.69 -9.51
N THR A 49 16.56 -6.53 -8.86
CA THR A 49 17.04 -7.68 -8.06
C THR A 49 17.77 -8.70 -8.93
N SER A 50 17.22 -9.04 -10.10
CA SER A 50 17.85 -9.99 -11.02
C SER A 50 19.18 -9.46 -11.56
N PHE A 51 19.27 -8.14 -11.81
CA PHE A 51 20.49 -7.51 -12.28
C PHE A 51 21.60 -7.56 -11.22
N VAL A 52 21.31 -7.23 -9.97
CA VAL A 52 22.33 -7.29 -8.90
C VAL A 52 22.84 -8.72 -8.71
N LYS A 53 21.97 -9.73 -8.80
CA LYS A 53 22.36 -11.15 -8.74
C LYS A 53 23.25 -11.58 -9.91
N ALA A 54 22.93 -11.16 -11.11
CA ALA A 54 23.76 -11.44 -12.28
C ALA A 54 25.09 -10.69 -12.20
N LEU A 55 25.10 -9.45 -11.74
CA LEU A 55 26.28 -8.62 -11.56
C LEU A 55 27.26 -9.21 -10.53
N SER A 56 26.75 -9.69 -9.39
CA SER A 56 27.60 -10.32 -8.36
C SER A 56 28.31 -11.56 -8.89
N LYS A 57 27.60 -12.39 -9.67
CA LYS A 57 28.18 -13.55 -10.34
C LYS A 57 29.23 -13.14 -11.39
N TYR A 58 28.93 -12.10 -12.18
CA TYR A 58 29.82 -11.64 -13.23
C TYR A 58 31.15 -11.07 -12.72
N LEU A 59 31.13 -10.33 -11.61
CA LEU A 59 32.30 -9.73 -10.98
C LEU A 59 32.90 -10.59 -9.84
N ASP A 60 32.45 -11.83 -9.66
CA ASP A 60 32.90 -12.80 -8.65
C ASP A 60 32.80 -12.29 -7.20
N TYR A 61 31.68 -11.61 -6.88
CA TYR A 61 31.37 -11.20 -5.52
C TYR A 61 30.53 -12.25 -4.80
N ASP A 62 30.76 -12.38 -3.50
CA ASP A 62 29.91 -13.15 -2.59
C ASP A 62 28.70 -12.26 -2.19
N LEU A 63 27.52 -12.58 -2.72
CA LEU A 63 26.32 -11.77 -2.56
C LEU A 63 25.60 -12.13 -1.27
N ILE A 64 25.46 -11.18 -0.36
CA ILE A 64 24.59 -11.27 0.79
C ILE A 64 23.33 -10.46 0.52
N GLU A 65 22.20 -11.15 0.29
CA GLU A 65 20.90 -10.52 0.02
C GLU A 65 20.05 -10.48 1.28
N LEU A 66 19.55 -9.32 1.64
CA LEU A 66 18.62 -9.11 2.75
C LEU A 66 17.40 -8.36 2.23
N ASN A 67 16.21 -8.84 2.60
CA ASN A 67 14.99 -8.08 2.37
C ASN A 67 14.81 -7.07 3.51
N ALA A 68 14.95 -5.79 3.19
CA ALA A 68 14.90 -4.72 4.16
C ALA A 68 13.49 -4.55 4.79
N SER A 69 12.45 -5.04 4.12
CA SER A 69 11.09 -5.04 4.67
C SER A 69 10.91 -5.98 5.88
N ASP A 70 11.76 -7.00 5.99
CA ASP A 70 11.76 -7.95 7.12
C ASP A 70 12.54 -7.39 8.33
N LEU A 71 13.37 -6.37 8.11
CA LEU A 71 14.31 -5.80 9.07
C LEU A 71 13.84 -4.42 9.58
N ARG A 72 12.56 -4.28 9.92
CA ARG A 72 11.91 -2.98 10.22
C ARG A 72 12.43 -2.26 11.47
N ASN A 73 13.07 -2.95 12.40
CA ASN A 73 13.57 -2.37 13.65
C ASN A 73 15.08 -2.14 13.61
N LYS A 74 15.52 -1.01 14.21
CA LYS A 74 16.94 -0.68 14.36
C LYS A 74 17.75 -1.83 14.96
N ILE A 75 17.24 -2.48 16.02
CA ILE A 75 17.89 -3.60 16.72
C ILE A 75 18.13 -4.78 15.78
N ASN A 76 17.15 -5.13 14.94
CA ASN A 76 17.29 -6.22 13.98
C ASN A 76 18.29 -5.87 12.88
N LEU A 77 18.27 -4.62 12.40
CA LEU A 77 19.25 -4.13 11.42
C LEU A 77 20.67 -4.17 11.98
N GLU A 78 20.89 -3.70 13.21
CA GLU A 78 22.19 -3.73 13.87
C GLU A 78 22.71 -5.16 14.08
N SER A 79 21.88 -6.07 14.55
CA SER A 79 22.26 -7.44 14.83
C SER A 79 22.62 -8.25 13.59
N ILE A 80 22.07 -7.91 12.43
CA ILE A 80 22.30 -8.64 11.18
C ILE A 80 23.35 -7.95 10.31
N ILE A 81 23.24 -6.63 10.10
CA ILE A 81 24.16 -5.90 9.23
C ILE A 81 25.52 -5.68 9.88
N GLY A 82 25.55 -5.41 11.19
CA GLY A 82 26.81 -5.18 11.92
C GLY A 82 27.85 -6.28 11.73
N PRO A 83 27.54 -7.56 11.99
CA PRO A 83 28.45 -8.68 11.73
C PRO A 83 28.86 -8.82 10.26
N ILE A 84 27.96 -8.55 9.30
CA ILE A 84 28.25 -8.63 7.86
C ILE A 84 29.30 -7.60 7.45
N LEU A 85 29.20 -6.36 7.96
CA LEU A 85 30.13 -5.28 7.66
C LEU A 85 31.55 -5.52 8.22
N SER A 86 31.65 -6.25 9.33
CA SER A 86 32.91 -6.55 10.02
C SER A 86 33.57 -7.86 9.58
N ASN A 87 32.84 -8.74 8.89
CA ASN A 87 33.33 -10.05 8.49
C ASN A 87 33.94 -10.03 7.09
N ARG A 88 34.93 -10.91 6.89
CA ARG A 88 35.49 -11.24 5.58
C ARG A 88 34.89 -12.53 5.06
N SER A 89 34.70 -12.67 3.76
CA SER A 89 34.24 -13.92 3.16
C SER A 89 35.18 -15.08 3.55
N VAL A 90 34.59 -16.19 3.96
CA VAL A 90 35.33 -17.44 4.31
C VAL A 90 36.08 -17.97 3.09
N PHE A 91 35.64 -17.68 1.88
CA PHE A 91 36.23 -18.14 0.62
C PHE A 91 37.19 -17.14 -0.01
N GLY A 92 37.55 -16.04 0.67
CA GLY A 92 38.46 -15.01 0.14
C GLY A 92 37.86 -14.10 -0.95
N LYS A 93 36.58 -14.28 -1.29
CA LYS A 93 35.87 -13.43 -2.25
C LYS A 93 35.51 -12.08 -1.64
N LYS A 94 35.32 -11.06 -2.48
CA LYS A 94 34.78 -9.77 -2.05
C LYS A 94 33.30 -9.92 -1.75
N ILE A 95 32.84 -9.37 -0.62
CA ILE A 95 31.42 -9.38 -0.24
C ILE A 95 30.71 -8.20 -0.91
N LEU A 96 29.51 -8.42 -1.43
CA LEU A 96 28.53 -7.41 -1.84
C LEU A 96 27.28 -7.52 -1.01
N LEU A 97 26.93 -6.49 -0.26
CA LEU A 97 25.67 -6.43 0.47
C LEU A 97 24.57 -5.86 -0.42
N PHE A 98 23.50 -6.61 -0.58
CA PHE A 98 22.31 -6.18 -1.31
C PHE A 98 21.10 -6.09 -0.38
N LEU A 99 20.53 -4.87 -0.25
CA LEU A 99 19.33 -4.60 0.53
C LEU A 99 18.15 -4.36 -0.42
N ASP A 100 17.28 -5.35 -0.55
CA ASP A 100 16.08 -5.22 -1.40
C ASP A 100 14.90 -4.61 -0.62
N GLU A 101 13.99 -3.94 -1.33
CA GLU A 101 12.77 -3.33 -0.78
C GLU A 101 13.02 -2.34 0.39
N VAL A 102 14.05 -1.49 0.29
CA VAL A 102 14.38 -0.52 1.36
C VAL A 102 13.29 0.53 1.61
N ASP A 103 12.37 0.73 0.69
CA ASP A 103 11.16 1.53 0.88
C ASP A 103 10.18 0.90 1.89
N GLY A 104 10.27 -0.40 2.14
CA GLY A 104 9.52 -1.11 3.18
C GLY A 104 9.94 -0.78 4.62
N ILE A 105 11.16 -0.30 4.85
CA ILE A 105 11.65 0.13 6.18
C ILE A 105 10.89 1.37 6.68
N SER A 106 10.24 2.11 5.79
CA SER A 106 9.58 3.39 6.08
C SER A 106 8.20 3.28 6.74
N GLY A 107 7.86 2.19 7.43
CA GLY A 107 6.59 1.96 8.13
C GLY A 107 6.38 2.86 9.37
N ARG A 108 5.15 2.85 9.93
CA ARG A 108 4.80 3.58 11.17
C ARG A 108 5.52 3.06 12.42
N ASP A 109 5.97 1.81 12.38
CA ASP A 109 6.63 1.11 13.48
C ASP A 109 8.16 1.16 13.38
N ASP A 110 8.69 2.04 12.50
CA ASP A 110 10.13 2.19 12.26
C ASP A 110 10.75 3.10 13.31
N PHE A 111 11.13 2.52 14.45
CA PHE A 111 11.89 3.20 15.50
C PHE A 111 13.36 3.33 15.10
N GLY A 112 13.67 4.26 14.19
CA GLY A 112 15.04 4.67 13.87
C GLY A 112 15.80 3.80 12.86
N GLY A 113 15.14 2.86 12.16
CA GLY A 113 15.78 1.99 11.16
C GLY A 113 16.36 2.78 9.97
N SER A 114 15.64 3.76 9.45
CA SER A 114 16.12 4.58 8.31
C SER A 114 17.30 5.49 8.69
N SER A 115 17.34 6.02 9.91
CA SER A 115 18.46 6.82 10.41
C SER A 115 19.70 5.98 10.70
N TYR A 116 19.50 4.77 11.24
CA TYR A 116 20.60 3.80 11.44
C TYR A 116 21.18 3.37 10.09
N LEU A 117 20.34 3.00 9.14
CA LEU A 117 20.80 2.67 7.79
C LEU A 117 21.59 3.82 7.17
N GLY A 118 21.11 5.07 7.31
CA GLY A 118 21.82 6.27 6.86
C GLY A 118 23.20 6.46 7.51
N ALA A 119 23.39 6.03 8.75
CA ALA A 119 24.68 6.08 9.46
C ALA A 119 25.62 4.95 8.95
N VAL A 120 25.13 3.73 8.85
CA VAL A 120 25.86 2.56 8.32
C VAL A 120 26.36 2.77 6.90
N LEU A 121 25.56 3.45 6.07
CA LEU A 121 25.89 3.74 4.68
C LEU A 121 27.11 4.67 4.51
N LYS A 122 27.51 5.40 5.55
CA LYS A 122 28.65 6.35 5.46
C LYS A 122 30.01 5.69 5.66
N ASP A 123 30.08 4.64 6.46
CA ASP A 123 31.36 4.06 6.92
C ASP A 123 31.48 2.57 6.57
N SER A 124 30.88 2.13 5.48
CA SER A 124 30.93 0.72 5.09
C SER A 124 32.26 0.33 4.49
N ASP A 125 32.81 -0.81 4.96
CA ASP A 125 34.03 -1.44 4.43
C ASP A 125 33.77 -2.36 3.22
N ILE A 126 32.50 -2.54 2.86
CA ILE A 126 32.06 -3.37 1.71
C ILE A 126 31.11 -2.58 0.82
N PRO A 127 31.05 -2.90 -0.48
CA PRO A 127 30.07 -2.30 -1.39
C PRO A 127 28.63 -2.67 -0.97
N ILE A 128 27.76 -1.64 -0.98
CA ILE A 128 26.33 -1.80 -0.67
C ILE A 128 25.52 -1.35 -1.86
N ILE A 129 24.63 -2.21 -2.35
CA ILE A 129 23.60 -1.87 -3.32
C ILE A 129 22.22 -2.00 -2.64
N MET A 130 21.38 -1.02 -2.82
CA MET A 130 20.02 -0.99 -2.31
C MET A 130 19.03 -0.94 -3.46
N ALA A 131 17.84 -1.54 -3.29
CA ALA A 131 16.75 -1.41 -4.25
C ALA A 131 15.47 -0.92 -3.58
N ALA A 132 14.76 -0.02 -4.26
CA ALA A 132 13.47 0.53 -3.84
C ALA A 132 12.51 0.59 -5.04
N ASN A 133 11.22 0.48 -4.76
CA ASN A 133 10.20 0.61 -5.80
C ASN A 133 9.78 2.07 -6.02
N SER A 134 9.87 2.90 -4.98
CA SER A 134 9.45 4.30 -5.04
C SER A 134 10.31 5.21 -4.14
N ARG A 135 10.23 6.51 -4.40
CA ARG A 135 10.85 7.55 -3.56
C ARG A 135 9.88 7.96 -2.47
N GLY A 136 9.91 7.31 -1.33
CA GLY A 136 9.11 7.70 -0.17
C GLY A 136 9.71 8.91 0.58
N PRO A 137 8.89 9.75 1.25
CA PRO A 137 9.37 10.91 2.01
C PRO A 137 10.32 10.54 3.16
N LYS A 138 10.24 9.32 3.68
CA LYS A 138 11.10 8.81 4.75
C LYS A 138 12.45 8.27 4.27
N MET A 139 12.65 8.14 2.96
CA MET A 139 13.93 7.72 2.37
C MET A 139 14.93 8.87 2.18
N LYS A 140 14.61 10.09 2.66
CA LYS A 140 15.46 11.27 2.46
C LYS A 140 16.91 11.04 2.90
N ASP A 141 17.12 10.40 4.05
CA ASP A 141 18.47 10.16 4.59
C ASP A 141 19.21 9.09 3.79
N VAL A 142 18.53 8.05 3.32
CA VAL A 142 19.09 7.02 2.45
C VAL A 142 19.48 7.62 1.10
N ILE A 143 18.59 8.41 0.50
CA ILE A 143 18.83 9.09 -0.80
C ILE A 143 19.99 10.08 -0.69
N LYS A 144 20.09 10.86 0.38
CA LYS A 144 21.17 11.83 0.61
C LYS A 144 22.54 11.15 0.73
N ASN A 145 22.60 9.97 1.34
CA ASN A 145 23.84 9.25 1.62
C ASN A 145 24.18 8.19 0.54
N SER A 146 23.43 8.09 -0.54
CA SER A 146 23.64 7.14 -1.62
C SER A 146 23.73 7.83 -3.00
N LYS A 147 24.33 7.13 -3.98
CA LYS A 147 24.24 7.50 -5.40
C LYS A 147 23.00 6.81 -5.98
N THR A 148 22.04 7.60 -6.44
CA THR A 148 20.77 7.06 -6.95
C THR A 148 20.86 6.82 -8.45
N ILE A 149 20.41 5.63 -8.89
CA ILE A 149 20.25 5.24 -10.30
C ILE A 149 18.79 4.82 -10.49
N THR A 150 18.13 5.35 -11.52
CA THR A 150 16.72 5.06 -11.79
C THR A 150 16.61 4.01 -12.89
N PHE A 151 16.04 2.85 -12.56
CA PHE A 151 15.66 1.81 -13.50
C PHE A 151 14.27 2.10 -14.06
N HIS A 152 14.20 2.27 -15.34
CA HIS A 152 12.99 2.58 -16.06
C HIS A 152 12.21 1.30 -16.44
N PRO A 153 10.89 1.35 -16.57
CA PRO A 153 10.10 0.29 -17.17
C PRO A 153 10.67 -0.05 -18.56
N LEU A 154 10.54 -1.30 -18.99
CA LEU A 154 10.96 -1.70 -20.33
C LEU A 154 10.25 -0.86 -21.38
N SER A 155 11.02 -0.35 -22.34
CA SER A 155 10.42 0.29 -23.51
C SER A 155 9.55 -0.71 -24.28
N PRO A 156 8.57 -0.27 -25.08
CA PRO A 156 7.79 -1.17 -25.93
C PRO A 156 8.68 -2.05 -26.83
N PHE A 157 9.78 -1.51 -27.34
CA PHE A 157 10.75 -2.25 -28.15
C PHE A 157 11.50 -3.31 -27.33
N ALA A 158 12.00 -2.96 -26.13
CA ALA A 158 12.65 -3.94 -25.25
C ALA A 158 11.68 -5.03 -24.79
N SER A 159 10.43 -4.68 -24.54
CA SER A 159 9.36 -5.63 -24.22
C SER A 159 9.08 -6.57 -25.40
N TYR A 160 9.09 -6.06 -26.62
CA TYR A 160 8.91 -6.87 -27.83
C TYR A 160 10.06 -7.86 -28.01
N LEU A 161 11.30 -7.43 -27.82
CA LEU A 161 12.47 -8.31 -27.88
C LEU A 161 12.40 -9.43 -26.83
N LEU A 162 11.98 -9.11 -25.60
CA LEU A 162 11.78 -10.11 -24.55
C LEU A 162 10.70 -11.12 -24.96
N VAL A 163 9.57 -10.65 -25.50
CA VAL A 163 8.49 -11.52 -26.00
C VAL A 163 9.02 -12.46 -27.09
N GLN A 164 9.74 -11.90 -28.06
CA GLN A 164 10.28 -12.70 -29.17
C GLN A 164 11.28 -13.76 -28.67
N HIS A 165 12.20 -13.38 -27.79
CA HIS A 165 13.15 -14.30 -27.18
C HIS A 165 12.47 -15.47 -26.48
N VAL A 166 11.43 -15.20 -25.69
CA VAL A 166 10.69 -16.25 -24.97
C VAL A 166 9.90 -17.16 -25.92
N LEU A 167 9.31 -16.59 -26.99
CA LEU A 167 8.61 -17.38 -28.00
C LEU A 167 9.56 -18.31 -28.76
N ASP A 168 10.74 -17.85 -29.09
CA ASP A 168 11.76 -18.63 -29.78
C ASP A 168 12.27 -19.79 -28.89
N GLU A 169 12.54 -19.52 -27.59
CA GLU A 169 12.94 -20.55 -26.62
C GLU A 169 11.84 -21.61 -26.38
N GLU A 170 10.57 -21.18 -26.30
CA GLU A 170 9.44 -22.09 -26.11
C GLU A 170 9.00 -22.77 -27.41
N LYS A 171 9.57 -22.38 -28.56
CA LYS A 171 9.16 -22.86 -29.90
C LYS A 171 7.67 -22.68 -30.16
N LYS A 172 7.13 -21.56 -29.69
CA LYS A 172 5.72 -21.20 -29.82
C LYS A 172 5.56 -19.94 -30.64
N SER A 173 4.39 -19.77 -31.26
CA SER A 173 4.04 -18.56 -31.99
C SER A 173 2.70 -18.01 -31.50
N THR A 174 2.52 -16.71 -31.62
CA THR A 174 1.26 -16.03 -31.33
C THR A 174 1.08 -14.87 -32.32
N SER A 175 -0.15 -14.39 -32.47
CA SER A 175 -0.44 -13.30 -33.39
C SER A 175 0.20 -11.98 -32.91
N GLU A 176 0.57 -11.12 -33.85
CA GLU A 176 1.14 -9.81 -33.54
C GLU A 176 0.23 -8.94 -32.68
N ASN A 177 -1.08 -9.01 -32.87
CA ASN A 177 -2.05 -8.28 -32.07
C ASN A 177 -1.97 -8.70 -30.59
N VAL A 178 -1.85 -9.99 -30.30
CA VAL A 178 -1.72 -10.52 -28.93
C VAL A 178 -0.39 -10.07 -28.29
N LYS A 179 0.71 -10.06 -29.07
CA LYS A 179 2.02 -9.54 -28.58
C LYS A 179 1.89 -8.07 -28.20
N LEU A 180 1.33 -7.23 -29.06
CA LEU A 180 1.17 -5.81 -28.82
C LEU A 180 0.24 -5.50 -27.65
N ASP A 181 -0.84 -6.27 -27.48
CA ASP A 181 -1.75 -6.13 -26.36
C ASP A 181 -1.07 -6.49 -25.04
N LEU A 182 -0.29 -7.58 -25.00
CA LEU A 182 0.51 -7.94 -23.83
C LEU A 182 1.52 -6.86 -23.44
N ILE A 183 2.23 -6.30 -24.42
CA ILE A 183 3.20 -5.25 -24.22
C ILE A 183 2.54 -3.99 -23.65
N LYS A 184 1.39 -3.58 -24.20
CA LYS A 184 0.62 -2.45 -23.70
C LYS A 184 0.14 -2.67 -22.26
N GLN A 185 -0.35 -3.87 -21.96
CA GLN A 185 -0.88 -4.22 -20.64
C GLN A 185 0.20 -4.31 -19.57
N SER A 186 1.39 -4.82 -19.90
CA SER A 186 2.50 -4.95 -18.96
C SER A 186 3.08 -3.61 -18.53
N LYS A 187 2.84 -2.52 -19.29
CA LYS A 187 3.39 -1.17 -19.01
C LYS A 187 4.90 -1.19 -18.74
N GLY A 188 5.63 -2.12 -19.35
CA GLY A 188 7.06 -2.29 -19.19
C GLY A 188 7.50 -3.07 -17.94
N ASP A 189 6.57 -3.73 -17.24
CA ASP A 189 6.87 -4.70 -16.18
C ASP A 189 7.14 -6.07 -16.81
N ALA A 190 8.42 -6.50 -16.80
CA ALA A 190 8.83 -7.79 -17.37
C ALA A 190 8.17 -8.99 -16.67
N ARG A 191 7.94 -8.93 -15.35
CA ARG A 191 7.29 -10.00 -14.59
C ARG A 191 5.83 -10.16 -15.02
N SER A 192 5.11 -9.06 -15.14
CA SER A 192 3.73 -9.04 -15.64
C SER A 192 3.65 -9.55 -17.07
N LEU A 193 4.61 -9.16 -17.92
CA LEU A 193 4.70 -9.60 -19.32
C LEU A 193 4.88 -11.12 -19.43
N LEU A 194 5.85 -11.69 -18.70
CA LEU A 194 6.14 -13.13 -18.70
C LEU A 194 4.95 -13.96 -18.16
N ASN A 195 4.30 -13.49 -17.10
CA ASN A 195 3.12 -14.13 -16.57
C ASN A 195 1.95 -14.11 -17.57
N GLY A 196 1.74 -12.96 -18.23
CA GLY A 196 0.72 -12.83 -19.27
C GLY A 196 0.97 -13.76 -20.45
N MET A 197 2.21 -13.86 -20.91
CA MET A 197 2.62 -14.78 -21.96
C MET A 197 2.38 -16.24 -21.59
N GLN A 198 2.78 -16.63 -20.37
CA GLN A 198 2.59 -18.00 -19.88
C GLN A 198 1.11 -18.40 -19.89
N ILE A 199 0.24 -17.51 -19.38
CA ILE A 199 -1.21 -17.74 -19.34
C ILE A 199 -1.78 -17.96 -20.74
N ILE A 200 -1.36 -17.16 -21.72
CA ILE A 200 -1.88 -17.23 -23.09
C ILE A 200 -1.39 -18.49 -23.80
N LEU A 201 -0.09 -18.80 -23.68
CA LEU A 201 0.55 -19.87 -24.44
C LEU A 201 0.36 -21.25 -23.84
N GLU A 202 0.07 -21.37 -22.54
CA GLU A 202 -0.27 -22.63 -21.89
C GLU A 202 -1.77 -22.97 -21.98
N GLY A 203 -2.57 -22.15 -22.65
CA GLY A 203 -3.98 -22.42 -22.94
C GLY A 203 -4.91 -22.45 -21.71
N LYS A 204 -4.44 -21.98 -20.55
CA LYS A 204 -5.23 -21.95 -19.31
C LYS A 204 -6.29 -20.85 -19.28
N PHE A 205 -6.22 -19.92 -20.24
CA PHE A 205 -7.24 -18.88 -20.39
C PHE A 205 -7.37 -18.48 -21.86
N GLN A 206 -8.58 -18.54 -22.41
CA GLN A 206 -8.92 -17.70 -23.56
C GLN A 206 -8.87 -16.26 -23.06
N VAL A 207 -7.91 -15.48 -23.58
CA VAL A 207 -7.84 -14.04 -23.30
C VAL A 207 -8.98 -13.40 -24.04
N ASP A 208 -10.08 -13.20 -23.35
CA ASP A 208 -11.05 -12.22 -23.80
C ASP A 208 -10.36 -10.86 -23.72
N SER A 209 -9.96 -10.32 -24.87
CA SER A 209 -9.29 -9.01 -25.00
C SER A 209 -10.10 -7.87 -24.39
N ARG A 210 -11.38 -8.07 -24.10
CA ARG A 210 -12.27 -7.16 -23.40
C ARG A 210 -12.02 -7.12 -21.89
N LEU A 211 -11.29 -8.11 -21.31
CA LEU A 211 -11.18 -8.30 -19.86
C LEU A 211 -10.09 -7.48 -19.17
N ARG A 212 -9.30 -6.64 -19.87
CA ARG A 212 -8.09 -6.05 -19.27
C ARG A 212 -7.88 -4.55 -19.41
N GLN A 213 -8.86 -3.77 -19.80
CA GLN A 213 -8.82 -2.34 -19.51
C GLN A 213 -9.26 -2.14 -18.06
N GLU A 214 -8.31 -1.72 -17.21
CA GLU A 214 -8.66 -1.23 -15.88
C GLU A 214 -9.63 -0.06 -16.04
N ILE A 215 -10.86 -0.26 -15.60
CA ILE A 215 -11.90 0.77 -15.68
C ILE A 215 -11.62 1.79 -14.57
N PRO A 216 -11.61 3.10 -14.88
CA PRO A 216 -11.45 4.13 -13.87
C PRO A 216 -12.54 4.04 -12.80
N ILE A 217 -12.22 4.37 -11.57
CA ILE A 217 -13.18 4.34 -10.44
C ILE A 217 -14.38 5.27 -10.70
N GLU A 218 -14.16 6.38 -11.39
CA GLU A 218 -15.21 7.31 -11.80
C GLU A 218 -16.29 6.63 -12.66
N GLU A 219 -15.86 5.88 -13.67
CA GLU A 219 -16.75 5.13 -14.55
C GLU A 219 -17.50 4.04 -13.77
N CYS A 220 -16.80 3.36 -12.84
CA CYS A 220 -17.40 2.34 -11.99
C CYS A 220 -18.48 2.92 -11.08
N VAL A 221 -18.25 4.07 -10.44
CA VAL A 221 -19.22 4.72 -9.55
C VAL A 221 -20.42 5.22 -10.33
N ASN A 222 -20.20 5.92 -11.45
CA ASN A 222 -21.28 6.41 -12.30
C ASN A 222 -22.14 5.27 -12.84
N TYR A 223 -21.50 4.17 -13.28
CA TYR A 223 -22.23 2.99 -13.75
C TYR A 223 -23.00 2.32 -12.63
N PHE A 224 -22.43 2.22 -11.42
CA PHE A 224 -23.07 1.62 -10.26
C PHE A 224 -24.41 2.28 -9.93
N PHE A 225 -24.49 3.61 -9.99
CA PHE A 225 -25.72 4.37 -9.73
C PHE A 225 -26.70 4.41 -10.91
N SER A 226 -26.23 4.32 -12.14
CA SER A 226 -27.06 4.39 -13.35
C SER A 226 -27.54 3.03 -13.87
N SER A 227 -26.87 1.94 -13.52
CA SER A 227 -27.13 0.60 -14.06
C SER A 227 -28.38 -0.02 -13.46
N THR A 228 -29.12 -0.74 -14.32
CA THR A 228 -30.24 -1.63 -13.92
C THR A 228 -29.84 -3.13 -13.94
N ASP A 229 -28.65 -3.46 -14.44
CA ASP A 229 -28.16 -4.83 -14.62
C ASP A 229 -27.11 -5.18 -13.58
N ILE A 230 -27.48 -6.05 -12.64
CA ILE A 230 -26.62 -6.54 -11.57
C ILE A 230 -25.40 -7.29 -12.15
N SER A 231 -25.58 -8.11 -13.18
CA SER A 231 -24.53 -8.94 -13.74
C SER A 231 -23.43 -8.11 -14.39
N LYS A 232 -23.83 -7.10 -15.16
CA LYS A 232 -22.89 -6.13 -15.77
C LYS A 232 -22.19 -5.29 -14.73
N THR A 233 -22.89 -4.87 -13.67
CA THR A 233 -22.28 -4.11 -12.56
C THR A 233 -21.22 -4.95 -11.85
N LYS A 234 -21.48 -6.22 -11.54
CA LYS A 234 -20.50 -7.13 -10.96
C LYS A 234 -19.28 -7.33 -11.86
N GLU A 235 -19.51 -7.53 -13.16
CA GLU A 235 -18.44 -7.66 -14.14
C GLU A 235 -17.57 -6.41 -14.17
N LEU A 236 -18.17 -5.22 -14.25
CA LEU A 236 -17.47 -3.93 -14.22
C LEU A 236 -16.64 -3.75 -12.95
N LEU A 237 -17.21 -4.03 -11.78
CA LEU A 237 -16.49 -3.97 -10.51
C LEU A 237 -15.32 -4.95 -10.45
N SER A 238 -15.45 -6.15 -11.03
CA SER A 238 -14.36 -7.13 -11.08
C SER A 238 -13.20 -6.70 -12.00
N ARG A 239 -13.47 -5.84 -12.98
CA ARG A 239 -12.50 -5.31 -13.97
C ARG A 239 -11.87 -3.98 -13.56
N SER A 240 -12.39 -3.35 -12.52
CA SER A 240 -11.90 -2.06 -12.07
C SER A 240 -10.66 -2.18 -11.18
N SER A 241 -9.86 -1.11 -11.16
CA SER A 241 -8.70 -0.99 -10.26
C SER A 241 -9.10 -0.72 -8.80
N ILE A 242 -10.32 -1.13 -8.41
CA ILE A 242 -10.85 -0.87 -7.08
C ILE A 242 -10.08 -1.63 -6.02
N ARG A 243 -9.81 -0.94 -4.91
CA ARG A 243 -9.31 -1.55 -3.69
C ARG A 243 -10.29 -1.28 -2.56
N TYR A 244 -10.54 -2.30 -1.76
CA TYR A 244 -11.19 -2.13 -0.46
C TYR A 244 -10.07 -1.98 0.56
N SER A 245 -9.79 -0.76 0.94
CA SER A 245 -8.83 -0.49 2.01
C SER A 245 -9.53 0.18 3.16
N THR A 246 -9.28 -0.31 4.37
CA THR A 246 -9.60 0.49 5.55
C THR A 246 -8.76 1.76 5.51
N PRO A 247 -9.32 2.94 5.80
CA PRO A 247 -8.57 4.19 5.81
C PRO A 247 -7.53 4.15 6.94
N LYS A 248 -6.37 3.56 6.67
CA LYS A 248 -5.20 3.72 7.54
C LYS A 248 -4.63 5.10 7.24
N PHE A 249 -4.45 5.89 8.29
CA PHE A 249 -3.70 7.13 8.21
C PHE A 249 -2.35 6.86 7.55
N GLY A 250 -2.08 7.46 6.38
CA GLY A 250 -0.79 7.32 5.68
C GLY A 250 -0.85 6.95 4.20
N TYR A 251 -2.03 6.64 3.64
CA TYR A 251 -2.16 6.46 2.19
C TYR A 251 -1.95 7.77 1.45
N SER A 252 -1.31 7.67 0.28
CA SER A 252 -1.24 8.78 -0.67
C SER A 252 -2.66 9.19 -1.12
N PRO A 253 -2.89 10.44 -1.55
CA PRO A 253 -4.17 10.84 -2.12
C PRO A 253 -4.63 9.93 -3.27
N GLU A 254 -3.68 9.43 -4.07
CA GLU A 254 -3.94 8.52 -5.20
C GLU A 254 -4.44 7.13 -4.75
N GLU A 255 -3.90 6.60 -3.64
CA GLU A 255 -4.36 5.33 -3.08
C GLU A 255 -5.75 5.43 -2.45
N ARG A 256 -6.07 6.60 -1.84
CA ARG A 256 -7.41 6.86 -1.28
C ARG A 256 -8.47 6.96 -2.36
N ASN A 257 -8.12 7.52 -3.51
CA ASN A 257 -9.05 7.63 -4.64
C ASN A 257 -9.39 6.28 -5.28
N LYS A 258 -8.62 5.21 -4.97
CA LYS A 258 -8.89 3.84 -5.44
C LYS A 258 -9.82 3.05 -4.52
N ASP A 259 -10.19 3.59 -3.38
CA ASP A 259 -11.10 2.94 -2.44
C ASP A 259 -12.56 3.16 -2.85
N PHE A 260 -13.23 2.09 -3.27
CA PHE A 260 -14.57 2.16 -3.79
C PHE A 260 -15.61 2.55 -2.74
N LEU A 261 -15.48 2.08 -1.49
CA LEU A 261 -16.37 2.47 -0.39
C LEU A 261 -16.30 3.98 -0.13
N ASN A 262 -15.10 4.53 -0.09
CA ASN A 262 -14.90 5.97 0.07
C ASN A 262 -15.42 6.75 -1.13
N ALA A 263 -15.25 6.24 -2.35
CA ALA A 263 -15.78 6.87 -3.55
C ALA A 263 -17.32 6.88 -3.59
N LEU A 264 -17.95 5.78 -3.19
CA LEU A 264 -19.41 5.72 -3.03
C LEU A 264 -19.90 6.69 -1.94
N TYR A 265 -19.24 6.68 -0.77
CA TYR A 265 -19.59 7.57 0.33
C TYR A 265 -19.54 9.05 -0.08
N THR A 266 -18.42 9.48 -0.66
CA THR A 266 -18.26 10.88 -1.08
C THR A 266 -19.22 11.27 -2.19
N SER A 267 -19.51 10.37 -3.12
CA SER A 267 -20.48 10.62 -4.19
C SER A 267 -21.90 10.76 -3.64
N ILE A 268 -22.31 9.88 -2.71
CA ILE A 268 -23.62 9.98 -2.05
C ILE A 268 -23.75 11.28 -1.25
N VAL A 269 -22.76 11.60 -0.41
CA VAL A 269 -22.81 12.78 0.45
C VAL A 269 -22.74 14.07 -0.35
N SER A 270 -21.93 14.14 -1.41
CA SER A 270 -21.82 15.33 -2.26
C SER A 270 -23.10 15.60 -3.04
N ASN A 271 -23.84 14.57 -3.41
CA ASN A 271 -25.10 14.67 -4.13
C ASN A 271 -26.34 14.60 -3.21
N HIS A 272 -26.19 14.87 -1.90
CA HIS A 272 -27.28 14.78 -0.92
C HIS A 272 -28.54 15.61 -1.25
N LYS A 273 -28.37 16.69 -2.03
CA LYS A 273 -29.52 17.57 -2.42
C LYS A 273 -30.49 16.88 -3.37
N VAL A 274 -30.08 15.81 -4.03
CA VAL A 274 -30.91 15.05 -5.00
C VAL A 274 -31.68 13.94 -4.28
N LEU A 275 -31.28 13.60 -3.06
CA LEU A 275 -31.84 12.51 -2.26
C LEU A 275 -32.78 13.07 -1.18
N THR A 276 -33.84 12.34 -0.89
CA THR A 276 -34.62 12.57 0.33
C THR A 276 -33.82 12.15 1.57
N SER A 277 -34.14 12.68 2.73
CA SER A 277 -33.45 12.32 3.99
C SER A 277 -33.57 10.82 4.30
N MET A 278 -34.68 10.17 3.93
CA MET A 278 -34.87 8.72 4.10
C MET A 278 -33.97 7.92 3.17
N GLU A 279 -33.88 8.29 1.89
CA GLU A 279 -33.02 7.64 0.90
C GLU A 279 -31.56 7.78 1.26
N LEU A 280 -31.14 8.97 1.66
CA LEU A 280 -29.78 9.23 2.13
C LEU A 280 -29.44 8.37 3.34
N ALA A 281 -30.34 8.31 4.34
CA ALA A 281 -30.12 7.49 5.54
C ALA A 281 -30.05 6.00 5.19
N ALA A 282 -30.93 5.51 4.31
CA ALA A 282 -30.93 4.10 3.87
C ALA A 282 -29.65 3.73 3.13
N LEU A 283 -29.18 4.56 2.18
CA LEU A 283 -27.94 4.35 1.45
C LEU A 283 -26.72 4.34 2.38
N LEU A 284 -26.61 5.32 3.28
CA LEU A 284 -25.50 5.39 4.23
C LEU A 284 -25.51 4.23 5.22
N HIS A 285 -26.69 3.78 5.64
CA HIS A 285 -26.80 2.60 6.52
C HIS A 285 -26.30 1.33 5.81
N LYS A 286 -26.71 1.10 4.55
CA LYS A 286 -26.27 -0.06 3.76
C LYS A 286 -24.77 -0.01 3.46
N LEU A 287 -24.25 1.18 3.16
CA LEU A 287 -22.81 1.38 2.97
C LEU A 287 -22.02 1.09 4.25
N SER A 288 -22.52 1.51 5.41
CA SER A 288 -21.91 1.21 6.72
C SER A 288 -21.88 -0.28 7.03
N GLU A 289 -22.94 -1.04 6.68
CA GLU A 289 -22.93 -2.50 6.84
C GLU A 289 -21.87 -3.17 5.97
N ALA A 290 -21.68 -2.69 4.73
CA ALA A 290 -20.64 -3.20 3.84
C ALA A 290 -19.23 -2.86 4.35
N ASP A 291 -19.03 -1.65 4.87
CA ASP A 291 -17.76 -1.21 5.48
C ASP A 291 -17.42 -2.06 6.72
N LEU A 292 -18.37 -2.33 7.58
CA LEU A 292 -18.19 -3.22 8.74
C LEU A 292 -17.77 -4.63 8.34
N PHE A 293 -18.31 -5.15 7.23
CA PHE A 293 -17.91 -6.47 6.71
C PHE A 293 -16.47 -6.46 6.23
N VAL A 294 -16.09 -5.45 5.44
CA VAL A 294 -14.72 -5.29 4.96
C VAL A 294 -13.75 -5.12 6.14
N ASN A 295 -14.09 -4.30 7.13
CA ASN A 295 -13.28 -4.12 8.33
C ASN A 295 -13.05 -5.43 9.11
N LYS A 296 -14.08 -6.28 9.27
CA LYS A 296 -13.95 -7.60 9.90
C LYS A 296 -13.01 -8.53 9.15
N ILE A 297 -12.98 -8.47 7.80
CA ILE A 297 -12.01 -9.22 7.00
C ILE A 297 -10.57 -8.80 7.35
N TYR A 298 -10.33 -7.49 7.48
CA TYR A 298 -9.02 -6.94 7.83
C TYR A 298 -8.60 -7.25 9.27
N GLU A 299 -9.51 -7.12 10.24
CA GLU A 299 -9.26 -7.45 11.64
C GLU A 299 -8.89 -8.93 11.83
N ASN A 300 -9.66 -9.83 11.20
CA ASN A 300 -9.46 -11.27 11.29
C ASN A 300 -8.40 -11.80 10.32
N ARG A 301 -7.78 -10.93 9.48
CA ARG A 301 -6.82 -11.30 8.43
C ARG A 301 -7.31 -12.39 7.49
N ASN A 302 -8.62 -12.50 7.29
CA ASN A 302 -9.23 -13.52 6.45
C ASN A 302 -9.39 -13.04 5.00
N TRP A 303 -8.25 -12.85 4.32
CA TRP A 303 -8.17 -12.29 2.97
C TRP A 303 -8.95 -13.07 1.91
N ARG A 304 -9.25 -14.35 2.16
CA ARG A 304 -10.05 -15.18 1.25
C ARG A 304 -11.46 -14.65 1.06
N LEU A 305 -11.99 -13.93 2.05
CA LEU A 305 -13.33 -13.34 1.99
C LEU A 305 -13.39 -12.04 1.18
N LEU A 306 -12.24 -11.42 0.90
CA LEU A 306 -12.20 -10.15 0.15
C LEU A 306 -12.76 -10.29 -1.27
N LYS A 307 -12.65 -11.48 -1.88
CA LYS A 307 -13.25 -11.77 -3.19
C LYS A 307 -14.77 -11.61 -3.24
N TYR A 308 -15.44 -11.73 -2.09
CA TYR A 308 -16.88 -11.55 -1.97
C TYR A 308 -17.30 -10.11 -1.63
N ALA A 309 -16.36 -9.20 -1.41
CA ALA A 309 -16.67 -7.82 -1.03
C ALA A 309 -17.50 -7.11 -2.12
N ASN A 310 -17.17 -7.31 -3.40
CA ASN A 310 -17.94 -6.77 -4.52
C ASN A 310 -19.38 -7.31 -4.54
N ASP A 311 -19.52 -8.61 -4.32
CA ASP A 311 -20.84 -9.26 -4.29
C ASP A 311 -21.69 -8.70 -3.16
N ILE A 312 -21.14 -8.55 -1.98
CA ILE A 312 -21.84 -8.01 -0.80
C ILE A 312 -22.25 -6.55 -1.03
N LEU A 313 -21.36 -5.72 -1.59
CA LEU A 313 -21.68 -4.33 -1.94
C LEU A 313 -22.86 -4.27 -2.90
N VAL A 314 -22.78 -5.04 -3.99
CA VAL A 314 -23.86 -5.07 -4.98
C VAL A 314 -25.15 -5.57 -4.34
N TRP A 315 -25.12 -6.66 -3.59
CA TRP A 315 -26.32 -7.22 -2.92
C TRP A 315 -26.96 -6.28 -1.92
N LYS A 316 -26.16 -5.51 -1.19
CA LYS A 316 -26.69 -4.63 -0.10
C LYS A 316 -27.14 -3.26 -0.60
N ILE A 317 -26.50 -2.73 -1.63
CA ILE A 317 -26.67 -1.34 -2.01
C ILE A 317 -27.37 -1.19 -3.38
N PHE A 318 -27.21 -2.16 -4.29
CA PHE A 318 -27.66 -2.02 -5.67
C PHE A 318 -29.15 -1.68 -5.80
N ASP A 319 -30.03 -2.34 -5.03
CA ASP A 319 -31.47 -2.08 -5.09
C ASP A 319 -31.87 -0.68 -4.56
N TYR A 320 -31.03 -0.10 -3.71
CA TYR A 320 -31.20 1.23 -3.14
C TYR A 320 -30.47 2.34 -3.90
N SER A 321 -29.63 1.97 -4.90
CA SER A 321 -28.70 2.88 -5.57
C SER A 321 -29.15 3.35 -6.94
N ARG A 322 -30.41 3.16 -7.30
CA ARG A 322 -30.95 3.58 -8.62
C ARG A 322 -31.17 5.08 -8.70
N PHE A 323 -30.09 5.84 -8.55
CA PHE A 323 -30.10 7.29 -8.61
C PHE A 323 -29.12 7.77 -9.70
N PRO A 324 -29.53 7.78 -10.99
CA PRO A 324 -28.66 8.21 -12.10
C PRO A 324 -28.19 9.66 -11.98
N SER A 325 -28.79 10.43 -11.11
CA SER A 325 -28.40 11.80 -10.76
C SER A 325 -27.20 11.87 -9.80
N ILE A 326 -26.81 10.76 -9.17
CA ILE A 326 -25.60 10.71 -8.36
C ILE A 326 -24.40 10.53 -9.29
N THR A 327 -23.53 11.54 -9.33
CA THR A 327 -22.29 11.53 -10.10
C THR A 327 -21.09 11.31 -9.19
N TYR A 328 -20.02 10.74 -9.75
CA TYR A 328 -18.77 10.55 -9.04
C TYR A 328 -18.23 11.86 -8.49
N ASN A 329 -17.77 11.82 -7.25
CA ASN A 329 -17.02 12.91 -6.65
C ASN A 329 -15.75 12.32 -5.98
N PRO A 330 -14.55 12.84 -6.31
CA PRO A 330 -13.31 12.35 -5.74
C PRO A 330 -13.31 12.54 -4.23
N TYR A 331 -12.78 11.54 -3.52
CA TYR A 331 -12.69 11.59 -2.07
C TYR A 331 -11.80 12.74 -1.60
N SER A 332 -12.39 13.69 -0.92
CA SER A 332 -11.68 14.72 -0.19
C SER A 332 -11.79 14.46 1.31
N VAL A 333 -10.65 14.37 1.98
CA VAL A 333 -10.63 14.21 3.44
C VAL A 333 -11.18 15.50 4.08
N PRO A 334 -12.29 15.45 4.82
CA PRO A 334 -12.79 16.64 5.52
C PRO A 334 -11.89 16.94 6.74
N PHE A 335 -10.71 17.51 6.49
CA PHE A 335 -9.72 17.83 7.54
C PHE A 335 -10.30 18.56 8.75
N PRO A 336 -11.21 19.56 8.60
CA PRO A 336 -11.82 20.22 9.75
C PRO A 336 -12.64 19.27 10.61
N LEU A 337 -13.40 18.34 9.97
CA LEU A 337 -14.20 17.34 10.68
C LEU A 337 -13.32 16.32 11.39
N ILE A 338 -12.29 15.82 10.70
CA ILE A 338 -11.32 14.88 11.30
C ILE A 338 -10.59 15.54 12.47
N GLY A 339 -10.17 16.77 12.32
CA GLY A 339 -9.56 17.55 13.40
C GLY A 339 -10.48 17.66 14.60
N SER A 340 -11.76 18.00 14.38
CA SER A 340 -12.74 18.09 15.46
C SER A 340 -13.03 16.76 16.15
N ILE A 341 -13.13 15.66 15.38
CA ILE A 341 -13.32 14.29 15.91
C ILE A 341 -12.09 13.86 16.70
N PHE A 342 -10.89 14.15 16.19
CA PHE A 342 -9.64 13.82 16.88
C PHE A 342 -9.54 14.55 18.22
N MET A 343 -9.78 15.86 18.23
CA MET A 343 -9.76 16.69 19.45
C MET A 343 -10.81 16.22 20.46
N ARG A 344 -12.04 15.96 20.02
CA ARG A 344 -13.09 15.40 20.90
C ARG A 344 -12.69 14.02 21.43
N GLY A 345 -12.14 13.16 20.58
CA GLY A 345 -11.68 11.83 20.99
C GLY A 345 -10.53 11.91 22.01
N GLN A 346 -9.63 12.88 21.88
CA GLN A 346 -8.52 13.08 22.81
C GLN A 346 -9.06 13.54 24.20
N THR A 347 -9.98 14.50 24.21
CA THR A 347 -10.61 14.97 25.44
C THR A 347 -11.41 13.84 26.12
N LEU A 348 -12.16 13.05 25.34
CA LEU A 348 -12.91 11.91 25.88
C LEU A 348 -11.99 10.81 26.46
N ARG A 349 -10.82 10.58 25.86
CA ARG A 349 -9.80 9.66 26.41
C ARG A 349 -9.22 10.16 27.72
N GLN A 350 -8.98 11.46 27.86
CA GLN A 350 -8.50 12.05 29.10
C GLN A 350 -9.54 11.86 30.21
N VAL A 351 -10.81 12.19 29.94
CA VAL A 351 -11.92 11.97 30.89
C VAL A 351 -12.04 10.50 31.30
N ARG A 352 -12.00 9.58 30.35
CA ARG A 352 -12.05 8.13 30.64
C ARG A 352 -10.85 7.67 31.46
N ALA A 353 -9.67 8.23 31.24
CA ALA A 353 -8.47 7.90 32.00
C ALA A 353 -8.58 8.36 33.47
N GLU A 354 -9.13 9.56 33.70
CA GLU A 354 -9.38 10.08 35.05
C GLU A 354 -10.45 9.26 35.78
N LEU A 355 -11.57 8.98 35.14
CA LEU A 355 -12.60 8.09 35.67
C LEU A 355 -12.08 6.68 35.97
N ALA A 356 -11.18 6.15 35.12
CA ALA A 356 -10.57 4.85 35.33
C ALA A 356 -9.68 4.82 36.59
N ARG A 357 -8.99 5.92 36.89
CA ARG A 357 -8.23 6.07 38.12
C ARG A 357 -9.12 6.16 39.36
N GLU A 358 -10.16 6.99 39.31
CA GLU A 358 -11.09 7.18 40.44
C GLU A 358 -11.90 5.92 40.76
N PHE A 359 -12.35 5.19 39.72
CA PHE A 359 -13.12 3.97 39.88
C PHE A 359 -12.26 2.70 40.03
N HIS A 360 -10.93 2.84 40.01
CA HIS A 360 -10.02 1.70 40.00
C HIS A 360 -10.39 0.63 38.96
N ALA A 361 -10.87 1.07 37.80
CA ALA A 361 -11.38 0.22 36.73
C ALA A 361 -10.59 0.39 35.42
N GLY A 362 -10.58 -0.65 34.56
CA GLY A 362 -9.95 -0.55 33.24
C GLY A 362 -10.66 0.46 32.34
N MET A 363 -9.91 1.20 31.49
CA MET A 363 -10.44 2.22 30.56
C MET A 363 -11.57 1.69 29.66
N SER A 364 -11.50 0.43 29.24
CA SER A 364 -12.55 -0.21 28.43
C SER A 364 -13.85 -0.36 29.22
N ASN A 365 -13.77 -0.79 30.47
CA ASN A 365 -14.94 -0.95 31.35
C ASN A 365 -15.56 0.41 31.67
N VAL A 366 -14.73 1.42 31.91
CA VAL A 366 -15.21 2.80 32.11
C VAL A 366 -15.95 3.29 30.87
N GLY A 367 -15.43 3.07 29.68
CA GLY A 367 -16.05 3.52 28.44
C GLY A 367 -17.37 2.82 28.10
N LEU A 368 -17.48 1.51 28.40
CA LEU A 368 -18.64 0.70 28.04
C LEU A 368 -19.75 0.73 29.10
N PHE A 369 -19.37 0.74 30.37
CA PHE A 369 -20.34 0.56 31.46
C PHE A 369 -20.51 1.81 32.33
N TYR A 370 -19.41 2.40 32.81
CA TYR A 370 -19.53 3.50 33.80
C TYR A 370 -19.87 4.84 33.15
N TYR A 371 -19.24 5.19 32.04
CA TYR A 371 -19.43 6.49 31.40
C TYR A 371 -20.87 6.74 30.90
N PRO A 372 -21.56 5.81 30.22
CA PRO A 372 -22.95 6.00 29.81
C PRO A 372 -23.89 6.21 30.97
N TYR A 373 -23.76 5.42 32.07
CA TYR A 373 -24.57 5.58 33.25
C TYR A 373 -24.33 6.89 33.99
N LEU A 374 -23.08 7.31 34.05
CA LEU A 374 -22.69 8.57 34.67
C LEU A 374 -23.33 9.75 33.94
N ILE A 375 -23.31 9.75 32.62
CA ILE A 375 -24.01 10.76 31.81
C ILE A 375 -25.51 10.75 32.06
N GLN A 376 -26.12 9.58 32.17
CA GLN A 376 -27.54 9.46 32.42
C GLN A 376 -27.93 9.95 33.82
N ILE A 377 -27.13 9.66 34.84
CA ILE A 377 -27.31 10.20 36.21
C ILE A 377 -27.21 11.71 36.21
N LEU A 378 -26.21 12.28 35.53
CA LEU A 378 -25.99 13.72 35.41
C LEU A 378 -27.11 14.45 34.65
N ARG A 379 -27.73 13.80 33.66
CA ARG A 379 -28.91 14.33 32.95
C ARG A 379 -30.16 14.39 33.83
N ASN A 380 -30.32 13.40 34.70
CA ASN A 380 -31.50 13.27 35.55
C ASN A 380 -31.33 13.93 36.92
N SER A 381 -30.14 14.36 37.27
CA SER A 381 -29.87 15.02 38.56
C SER A 381 -29.63 16.51 38.34
N ASN A 382 -30.05 17.31 39.35
CA ASN A 382 -29.76 18.74 39.41
C ASN A 382 -28.32 19.04 39.81
N LEU A 383 -27.45 18.02 39.77
CA LEU A 383 -26.01 18.18 40.05
C LEU A 383 -25.35 18.92 38.90
N SER A 384 -24.83 20.11 39.15
CA SER A 384 -24.15 20.94 38.17
C SER A 384 -22.66 20.57 37.99
N THR A 385 -22.06 19.90 38.99
CA THR A 385 -20.63 19.53 38.99
C THR A 385 -20.43 18.21 39.73
N ILE A 386 -19.48 17.42 39.24
CA ILE A 386 -18.93 16.28 39.99
C ILE A 386 -17.60 16.74 40.57
N ASP A 387 -17.46 16.78 41.87
CA ASP A 387 -16.20 17.09 42.54
C ASP A 387 -15.24 15.90 42.44
N PHE A 388 -14.37 15.93 41.46
CA PHE A 388 -13.22 15.05 41.45
C PHE A 388 -12.07 15.71 42.22
N LYS A 389 -11.30 14.92 42.94
CA LYS A 389 -10.18 15.41 43.79
C LYS A 389 -9.03 16.14 43.04
N ASN A 390 -9.16 16.34 41.73
CA ASN A 390 -8.09 16.89 40.88
C ASN A 390 -8.51 18.27 40.31
N PRO A 391 -7.62 19.30 40.35
CA PRO A 391 -7.94 20.70 40.00
C PRO A 391 -8.15 20.98 38.50
N ASP A 392 -7.93 20.02 37.59
CA ASP A 392 -8.14 20.17 36.12
C ASP A 392 -9.61 19.91 35.67
N ASN A 393 -10.55 20.06 36.59
CA ASN A 393 -11.98 19.71 36.40
C ASN A 393 -12.75 20.61 35.39
N SER A 394 -12.18 21.72 34.93
CA SER A 394 -12.87 22.63 34.01
C SER A 394 -13.22 21.96 32.66
N LYS A 395 -12.33 21.11 32.15
CA LYS A 395 -12.56 20.40 30.88
C LYS A 395 -13.62 19.29 31.00
N LEU A 396 -13.73 18.69 32.16
CA LEU A 396 -14.69 17.62 32.44
C LEU A 396 -16.11 18.19 32.57
N ASN A 397 -16.25 19.31 33.27
CA ASN A 397 -17.50 20.03 33.39
C ASN A 397 -17.99 20.57 32.04
N ASP A 398 -17.10 21.09 31.16
CA ASP A 398 -17.44 21.50 29.81
C ASP A 398 -17.99 20.37 28.94
N ILE A 399 -17.49 19.15 29.11
CA ILE A 399 -17.97 17.97 28.38
C ILE A 399 -19.35 17.54 28.93
N ILE A 400 -19.50 17.52 30.24
CA ILE A 400 -20.74 17.17 30.91
C ILE A 400 -21.86 18.13 30.52
N GLU A 401 -21.59 19.44 30.50
CA GLU A 401 -22.55 20.45 30.03
C GLU A 401 -22.91 20.26 28.55
N LYS A 402 -21.94 20.01 27.68
CA LYS A 402 -22.18 19.75 26.26
C LYS A 402 -22.96 18.43 26.01
N GLU A 403 -22.77 17.42 26.84
CA GLU A 403 -23.55 16.18 26.75
C GLU A 403 -24.94 16.29 27.41
N LYS A 404 -25.12 17.18 28.40
CA LYS A 404 -26.44 17.53 28.96
C LYS A 404 -27.31 18.29 27.95
N SER A 405 -26.71 19.12 27.11
CA SER A 405 -27.41 19.93 26.10
C SER A 405 -27.79 19.17 24.82
N ARG A 406 -27.41 17.90 24.72
CA ARG A 406 -27.80 16.96 23.67
C ARG A 406 -28.86 16.00 24.13
#